data_7005e514651e26cf235cf154f48929e8
#
_entry.id   7005e514651e26cf235cf154f48929e8
#
_cell.length_a   1.000
_cell.length_b   1.000
_cell.length_c   1.000
_cell.angle_alpha   90.00
_cell.angle_beta   90.00
_cell.angle_gamma   90.00
#
_symmetry.space_group_name_H-M   'P 1'
#
loop_
_entity.id
_entity.type
_entity.pdbx_description
1 polymer ?
#
loop_
_entity_poly.entity_id
_entity_poly.type
_entity_poly.pdbx_seq_one_letter_code
_entity_poly.pdbx_strand_id
1 'polypeptide(L)'
;MKPVQSLMAAAAALFLVVSTISPAWALFDNKFEAELETEKVAVKLAREVKNGNYDLVTAEELKSWMDAGKNMVIVDTMPYEDSYKKAHVPTAEQFLFPIPDMTEWDTKETDGKTKEDFKALLGDDLEKTIVIYCGFVKCTRSHNGAVWAKKLGYKNVYRFSGGIFAWKGAGFETGEIK
;
A
#
# COMPACT_ATOMS: atom_id res chain seq x y z
N MET A 1 18.90 -29.93 85.12
CA MET A 1 19.28 -29.08 83.99
C MET A 1 18.95 -29.86 82.72
N LYS A 2 17.89 -29.44 82.00
CA LYS A 2 17.40 -30.11 80.79
C LYS A 2 17.92 -29.35 79.59
N PRO A 3 18.43 -30.02 78.49
CA PRO A 3 18.76 -29.33 77.29
C PRO A 3 17.51 -29.10 76.42
N VAL A 4 17.45 -27.92 75.82
CA VAL A 4 16.41 -27.48 74.91
C VAL A 4 16.78 -28.01 73.50
N GLN A 5 15.91 -28.82 72.91
CA GLN A 5 16.02 -29.28 71.55
C GLN A 5 15.45 -28.22 70.63
N SER A 6 16.32 -27.73 69.75
CA SER A 6 15.94 -26.80 68.69
C SER A 6 15.39 -27.61 67.51
N LEU A 7 14.11 -27.39 67.14
CA LEU A 7 13.50 -27.90 65.90
C LEU A 7 13.87 -26.95 64.71
N MET A 8 14.67 -27.45 63.79
CA MET A 8 14.82 -26.82 62.48
C MET A 8 13.65 -27.25 61.59
N ALA A 9 12.79 -26.29 61.25
CA ALA A 9 11.77 -26.47 60.23
C ALA A 9 12.41 -26.21 58.86
N ALA A 10 12.53 -27.26 58.06
CA ALA A 10 12.93 -27.14 56.65
C ALA A 10 11.73 -26.75 55.82
N ALA A 11 11.67 -25.51 55.35
CA ALA A 11 10.70 -25.06 54.38
C ALA A 11 11.15 -25.49 52.95
N ALA A 12 10.51 -26.52 52.40
CA ALA A 12 10.67 -26.91 51.00
C ALA A 12 9.89 -25.93 50.13
N ALA A 13 10.57 -25.02 49.46
CA ALA A 13 10.00 -24.17 48.44
C ALA A 13 9.76 -24.98 47.14
N LEU A 14 8.49 -25.29 46.86
CA LEU A 14 8.06 -25.93 45.65
C LEU A 14 8.01 -24.87 44.52
N PHE A 15 9.06 -24.80 43.70
CA PHE A 15 9.05 -24.01 42.48
C PHE A 15 8.14 -24.70 41.43
N LEU A 16 6.92 -24.21 41.29
CA LEU A 16 6.04 -24.55 40.18
C LEU A 16 6.60 -23.85 38.93
N VAL A 17 7.37 -24.58 38.13
CA VAL A 17 7.72 -24.16 36.76
C VAL A 17 6.47 -24.31 35.91
N VAL A 18 5.70 -23.24 35.78
CA VAL A 18 4.65 -23.14 34.77
C VAL A 18 5.35 -22.97 33.42
N SER A 19 5.65 -24.10 32.79
CA SER A 19 6.04 -24.11 31.37
C SER A 19 4.82 -23.66 30.56
N THR A 20 4.80 -22.40 30.13
CA THR A 20 3.87 -21.91 29.12
C THR A 20 4.23 -22.58 27.80
N ILE A 21 3.59 -23.74 27.55
CA ILE A 21 3.57 -24.35 26.23
C ILE A 21 2.73 -23.43 25.38
N SER A 22 3.37 -22.46 24.69
CA SER A 22 2.72 -21.73 23.62
C SER A 22 2.32 -22.75 22.58
N PRO A 23 1.02 -22.92 22.29
CA PRO A 23 0.61 -23.95 21.37
C PRO A 23 1.19 -23.63 19.98
N ALA A 24 2.00 -24.51 19.44
CA ALA A 24 2.55 -24.40 18.07
C ALA A 24 1.45 -24.23 17.01
N TRP A 25 0.22 -24.55 17.34
CA TRP A 25 -0.99 -24.37 16.54
C TRP A 25 -1.29 -22.89 16.23
N ALA A 26 -0.98 -21.94 17.10
CA ALA A 26 -1.21 -20.51 16.88
C ALA A 26 -0.32 -19.94 15.73
N LEU A 27 0.85 -20.53 15.51
CA LEU A 27 1.72 -20.16 14.38
C LEU A 27 1.22 -20.70 13.03
N PHE A 28 0.55 -21.87 13.04
CA PHE A 28 -0.03 -22.47 11.84
C PHE A 28 -1.35 -21.78 11.45
N ASP A 29 -2.19 -21.47 12.42
CA ASP A 29 -3.48 -20.77 12.20
C ASP A 29 -3.26 -19.42 11.56
N ASN A 30 -2.32 -18.63 12.03
CA ASN A 30 -1.94 -17.34 11.47
C ASN A 30 -1.40 -17.46 10.02
N LYS A 31 -0.71 -18.55 9.66
CA LYS A 31 -0.20 -18.78 8.31
C LYS A 31 -1.32 -19.07 7.30
N PHE A 32 -2.31 -19.86 7.68
CA PHE A 32 -3.45 -20.16 6.80
C PHE A 32 -4.36 -18.94 6.60
N GLU A 33 -4.62 -18.17 7.67
CA GLU A 33 -5.36 -16.91 7.57
C GLU A 33 -4.62 -15.88 6.71
N ALA A 34 -3.31 -15.75 6.87
CA ALA A 34 -2.48 -14.87 6.07
C ALA A 34 -2.52 -15.25 4.58
N GLU A 35 -2.48 -16.55 4.25
CA GLU A 35 -2.58 -17.01 2.87
C GLU A 35 -3.97 -16.73 2.28
N LEU A 36 -5.05 -16.94 3.05
CA LEU A 36 -6.41 -16.61 2.62
C LEU A 36 -6.56 -15.10 2.31
N GLU A 37 -5.98 -14.23 3.13
CA GLU A 37 -5.99 -12.79 2.86
C GLU A 37 -5.12 -12.43 1.65
N THR A 38 -3.99 -13.08 1.47
CA THR A 38 -3.12 -12.91 0.31
C THR A 38 -3.84 -13.31 -0.98
N GLU A 39 -4.54 -14.46 -0.99
CA GLU A 39 -5.36 -14.90 -2.12
C GLU A 39 -6.43 -13.87 -2.50
N LYS A 40 -7.21 -13.40 -1.52
CA LYS A 40 -8.25 -12.38 -1.76
C LYS A 40 -7.68 -11.11 -2.41
N VAL A 41 -6.55 -10.63 -1.91
CA VAL A 41 -5.88 -9.43 -2.44
C VAL A 41 -5.37 -9.69 -3.86
N ALA A 42 -4.71 -10.81 -4.10
CA ALA A 42 -4.16 -11.17 -5.40
C ALA A 42 -5.27 -11.33 -6.46
N VAL A 43 -6.36 -12.03 -6.12
CA VAL A 43 -7.51 -12.23 -7.03
C VAL A 43 -8.22 -10.90 -7.31
N LYS A 44 -8.41 -10.06 -6.29
CA LYS A 44 -8.98 -8.71 -6.48
C LYS A 44 -8.11 -7.89 -7.44
N LEU A 45 -6.80 -7.81 -7.19
CA LEU A 45 -5.87 -7.06 -8.02
C LEU A 45 -5.87 -7.56 -9.48
N ALA A 46 -5.84 -8.87 -9.69
CA ALA A 46 -5.90 -9.45 -11.03
C ALA A 46 -7.18 -9.07 -11.79
N ARG A 47 -8.32 -9.06 -11.10
CA ARG A 47 -9.61 -8.62 -11.67
C ARG A 47 -9.61 -7.12 -11.99
N GLU A 48 -9.09 -6.29 -11.11
CA GLU A 48 -8.96 -4.85 -11.31
C GLU A 48 -8.09 -4.53 -12.53
N VAL A 49 -6.93 -5.19 -12.68
CA VAL A 49 -6.04 -5.06 -13.84
C VAL A 49 -6.75 -5.44 -15.13
N LYS A 50 -7.41 -6.61 -15.14
CA LYS A 50 -8.14 -7.10 -16.31
C LYS A 50 -9.27 -6.14 -16.72
N ASN A 51 -10.06 -5.67 -15.74
CA ASN A 51 -11.21 -4.80 -16.00
C ASN A 51 -10.78 -3.38 -16.38
N GLY A 52 -9.68 -2.88 -15.79
CA GLY A 52 -9.15 -1.54 -16.05
C GLY A 52 -8.26 -1.45 -17.29
N ASN A 53 -7.85 -2.58 -17.87
CA ASN A 53 -6.97 -2.65 -19.04
C ASN A 53 -5.68 -1.83 -18.90
N TYR A 54 -5.05 -1.90 -17.71
CA TYR A 54 -3.76 -1.30 -17.39
C TYR A 54 -2.79 -2.36 -16.89
N ASP A 55 -1.50 -2.05 -16.85
CA ASP A 55 -0.46 -2.96 -16.34
C ASP A 55 -0.07 -2.63 -14.89
N LEU A 56 0.75 -3.50 -14.30
CA LEU A 56 1.33 -3.29 -12.97
C LEU A 56 2.82 -2.94 -13.09
N VAL A 57 3.30 -2.23 -12.07
CA VAL A 57 4.72 -1.96 -11.88
C VAL A 57 5.06 -2.10 -10.39
N THR A 58 6.23 -2.67 -10.08
CA THR A 58 6.76 -2.78 -8.72
C THR A 58 7.51 -1.51 -8.30
N ALA A 59 7.87 -1.41 -7.01
CA ALA A 59 8.67 -0.30 -6.50
C ALA A 59 10.06 -0.25 -7.17
N GLU A 60 10.69 -1.39 -7.32
CA GLU A 60 12.02 -1.54 -7.90
C GLU A 60 12.03 -1.21 -9.40
N GLU A 61 11.03 -1.67 -10.14
CA GLU A 61 10.88 -1.34 -11.56
C GLU A 61 10.62 0.16 -11.75
N LEU A 62 9.71 0.75 -10.95
CA LEU A 62 9.45 2.19 -11.00
C LEU A 62 10.71 2.99 -10.68
N LYS A 63 11.46 2.61 -9.64
CA LYS A 63 12.73 3.24 -9.28
C LYS A 63 13.73 3.15 -10.44
N SER A 64 13.85 1.98 -11.07
CA SER A 64 14.72 1.77 -12.24
C SER A 64 14.33 2.67 -13.42
N TRP A 65 13.03 2.85 -13.67
CA TRP A 65 12.55 3.75 -14.72
C TRP A 65 12.89 5.22 -14.42
N MET A 66 12.76 5.63 -13.15
CA MET A 66 13.14 6.98 -12.71
C MET A 66 14.64 7.22 -12.89
N ASP A 67 15.48 6.27 -12.45
CA ASP A 67 16.93 6.37 -12.57
C ASP A 67 17.42 6.38 -14.01
N ALA A 68 16.70 5.70 -14.89
CA ALA A 68 16.97 5.72 -16.34
C ALA A 68 16.43 6.99 -17.04
N GLY A 69 15.79 7.91 -16.32
CA GLY A 69 15.22 9.13 -16.89
C GLY A 69 14.05 8.89 -17.85
N LYS A 70 13.29 7.81 -17.64
CA LYS A 70 12.14 7.48 -18.50
C LYS A 70 11.11 8.62 -18.47
N ASN A 71 10.68 9.08 -19.65
CA ASN A 71 9.64 10.09 -19.75
C ASN A 71 8.29 9.54 -19.31
N MET A 72 7.83 9.95 -18.11
CA MET A 72 6.57 9.49 -17.53
C MET A 72 5.94 10.55 -16.63
N VAL A 73 4.66 10.39 -16.36
CA VAL A 73 3.95 11.11 -15.30
C VAL A 73 3.63 10.12 -14.19
N ILE A 74 3.96 10.48 -12.95
CA ILE A 74 3.62 9.71 -11.76
C ILE A 74 2.54 10.46 -11.00
N VAL A 75 1.43 9.80 -10.67
CA VAL A 75 0.28 10.42 -9.99
C VAL A 75 0.02 9.72 -8.66
N ASP A 76 0.05 10.51 -7.59
CA ASP A 76 -0.44 10.11 -6.26
C ASP A 76 -1.93 10.40 -6.14
N THR A 77 -2.72 9.38 -5.87
CA THR A 77 -4.19 9.51 -5.76
C THR A 77 -4.70 9.68 -4.32
N MET A 78 -3.79 9.97 -3.39
CA MET A 78 -4.11 10.15 -1.98
C MET A 78 -4.52 11.60 -1.67
N PRO A 79 -5.19 11.84 -0.50
CA PRO A 79 -5.48 13.18 -0.03
C PRO A 79 -4.22 14.04 0.12
N TYR A 80 -4.32 15.31 -0.27
CA TYR A 80 -3.17 16.21 -0.27
C TYR A 80 -2.57 16.42 1.13
N GLU A 81 -3.34 16.93 2.09
CA GLU A 81 -2.85 17.30 3.43
C GLU A 81 -2.49 16.07 4.28
N ASP A 82 -3.30 15.02 4.20
CA ASP A 82 -3.15 13.86 5.09
C ASP A 82 -2.11 12.85 4.63
N SER A 83 -1.74 12.87 3.34
CA SER A 83 -0.85 11.86 2.77
C SER A 83 0.23 12.45 1.87
N TYR A 84 -0.12 12.99 0.70
CA TYR A 84 0.82 13.44 -0.33
C TYR A 84 1.85 14.43 0.21
N LYS A 85 1.39 15.46 0.92
CA LYS A 85 2.25 16.49 1.49
C LYS A 85 3.30 15.92 2.44
N LYS A 86 2.95 14.89 3.21
CA LYS A 86 3.81 14.25 4.21
C LYS A 86 4.84 13.31 3.61
N ALA A 87 4.47 12.60 2.56
CA ALA A 87 5.38 11.72 1.83
C ALA A 87 4.77 11.26 0.50
N HIS A 88 5.49 11.42 -0.59
CA HIS A 88 5.13 10.96 -1.92
C HIS A 88 6.33 10.39 -2.66
N VAL A 89 6.11 9.64 -3.74
CA VAL A 89 7.17 9.21 -4.66
C VAL A 89 7.77 10.47 -5.31
N PRO A 90 9.09 10.64 -5.33
CA PRO A 90 9.70 11.83 -5.94
C PRO A 90 9.16 12.11 -7.33
N THR A 91 8.95 13.37 -7.66
CA THR A 91 8.35 13.85 -8.92
C THR A 91 6.89 13.50 -9.15
N ALA A 92 6.22 12.80 -8.24
CA ALA A 92 4.79 12.54 -8.35
C ALA A 92 3.99 13.84 -8.20
N GLU A 93 2.91 13.94 -8.97
CA GLU A 93 1.91 14.98 -8.85
C GLU A 93 0.65 14.43 -8.16
N GLN A 94 -0.05 15.26 -7.39
CA GLN A 94 -1.23 14.81 -6.67
C GLN A 94 -2.52 15.04 -7.45
N PHE A 95 -3.36 13.99 -7.50
CA PHE A 95 -4.73 14.08 -7.98
C PHE A 95 -5.63 13.11 -7.21
N LEU A 96 -6.54 13.63 -6.39
CA LEU A 96 -7.40 12.81 -5.54
C LEU A 96 -8.38 11.94 -6.38
N PHE A 97 -8.49 10.66 -6.01
CA PHE A 97 -9.57 9.77 -6.44
C PHE A 97 -10.28 9.14 -5.24
N PRO A 98 -11.56 8.75 -5.37
CA PRO A 98 -12.30 8.09 -4.29
C PRO A 98 -11.84 6.64 -4.06
N ILE A 99 -12.21 6.10 -2.88
CA ILE A 99 -12.02 4.67 -2.58
C ILE A 99 -13.07 3.81 -3.30
N PRO A 100 -14.39 4.16 -3.29
CA PRO A 100 -15.39 3.43 -4.08
C PRO A 100 -15.09 3.51 -5.58
N ASP A 101 -15.53 2.50 -6.33
CA ASP A 101 -15.36 2.48 -7.78
C ASP A 101 -16.03 3.70 -8.43
N MET A 102 -15.27 4.42 -9.24
CA MET A 102 -15.68 5.64 -9.91
C MET A 102 -16.02 5.36 -11.39
N THR A 103 -17.26 4.94 -11.63
CA THR A 103 -17.74 4.61 -12.99
C THR A 103 -17.98 5.84 -13.85
N GLU A 104 -18.48 6.92 -13.23
CA GLU A 104 -18.69 8.24 -13.81
C GLU A 104 -17.89 9.28 -13.05
N TRP A 105 -17.53 10.38 -13.74
CA TRP A 105 -16.73 11.44 -13.11
C TRP A 105 -17.61 12.24 -12.14
N ASP A 106 -17.18 12.31 -10.88
CA ASP A 106 -17.80 13.15 -9.87
C ASP A 106 -16.74 14.08 -9.25
N THR A 107 -16.90 15.38 -9.49
CA THR A 107 -15.97 16.40 -8.96
C THR A 107 -15.95 16.49 -7.43
N LYS A 108 -17.01 16.05 -6.76
CA LYS A 108 -17.04 16.00 -5.28
C LYS A 108 -16.05 14.99 -4.72
N GLU A 109 -15.80 13.92 -5.47
CA GLU A 109 -14.89 12.85 -5.10
C GLU A 109 -13.43 13.13 -5.50
N THR A 110 -13.20 14.15 -6.34
CA THR A 110 -11.89 14.54 -6.86
C THR A 110 -11.44 15.93 -6.40
N ASP A 111 -11.91 16.36 -5.22
CA ASP A 111 -11.56 17.66 -4.62
C ASP A 111 -11.89 18.85 -5.54
N GLY A 112 -13.06 18.80 -6.19
CA GLY A 112 -13.54 19.82 -7.13
C GLY A 112 -12.92 19.75 -8.53
N LYS A 113 -11.96 18.88 -8.77
CA LYS A 113 -11.24 18.79 -10.05
C LYS A 113 -12.03 18.05 -11.10
N THR A 114 -11.97 18.56 -12.32
CA THR A 114 -12.68 17.99 -13.49
C THR A 114 -11.84 16.89 -14.15
N LYS A 115 -12.48 16.17 -15.05
CA LYS A 115 -11.81 15.19 -15.92
C LYS A 115 -10.77 15.87 -16.86
N GLU A 116 -11.06 17.08 -17.26
CA GLU A 116 -10.19 17.94 -18.07
C GLU A 116 -8.93 18.34 -17.28
N ASP A 117 -9.06 18.64 -15.99
CA ASP A 117 -7.91 18.89 -15.10
C ASP A 117 -7.01 17.67 -14.98
N PHE A 118 -7.60 16.47 -14.87
CA PHE A 118 -6.82 15.24 -14.85
C PHE A 118 -6.09 15.01 -16.17
N LYS A 119 -6.77 15.24 -17.31
CA LYS A 119 -6.13 15.17 -18.63
C LYS A 119 -4.99 16.17 -18.77
N ALA A 120 -5.18 17.41 -18.31
CA ALA A 120 -4.15 18.44 -18.35
C ALA A 120 -2.90 18.04 -17.52
N LEU A 121 -3.09 17.43 -16.35
CA LEU A 121 -2.00 16.89 -15.54
C LEU A 121 -1.22 15.77 -16.27
N LEU A 122 -1.91 14.88 -16.96
CA LEU A 122 -1.28 13.77 -17.70
C LEU A 122 -0.57 14.25 -18.99
N GLY A 123 -1.02 15.36 -19.57
CA GLY A 123 -0.51 15.94 -20.81
C GLY A 123 -1.13 15.33 -22.09
N ASP A 124 -0.82 15.88 -23.25
CA ASP A 124 -1.49 15.53 -24.52
C ASP A 124 -0.89 14.30 -25.23
N ASP A 125 0.28 13.84 -24.82
CA ASP A 125 0.93 12.66 -25.38
C ASP A 125 0.29 11.36 -24.86
N LEU A 126 -0.58 10.76 -25.66
CA LEU A 126 -1.28 9.52 -25.32
C LEU A 126 -0.38 8.27 -25.29
N GLU A 127 0.84 8.36 -25.84
CA GLU A 127 1.84 7.29 -25.78
C GLU A 127 2.75 7.40 -24.54
N LYS A 128 2.65 8.50 -23.80
CA LYS A 128 3.44 8.71 -22.58
C LYS A 128 3.16 7.64 -21.53
N THR A 129 4.20 7.24 -20.81
CA THR A 129 4.03 6.34 -19.66
C THR A 129 3.36 7.06 -18.50
N ILE A 130 2.24 6.54 -18.02
CA ILE A 130 1.50 7.05 -16.87
C ILE A 130 1.59 6.02 -15.75
N VAL A 131 2.05 6.43 -14.57
CA VAL A 131 2.11 5.58 -13.38
C VAL A 131 1.17 6.16 -12.32
N ILE A 132 0.22 5.38 -11.87
CA ILE A 132 -0.78 5.79 -10.88
C ILE A 132 -0.58 4.96 -9.60
N TYR A 133 -0.53 5.62 -8.44
CA TYR A 133 -0.41 4.92 -7.17
C TYR A 133 -1.25 5.55 -6.06
N CYS A 134 -1.37 4.83 -4.94
CA CYS A 134 -1.96 5.30 -3.69
C CYS A 134 -1.17 4.75 -2.48
N GLY A 135 -1.80 4.42 -1.37
CA GLY A 135 -1.11 4.00 -0.15
C GLY A 135 -0.51 2.61 -0.23
N PHE A 136 -1.32 1.61 -0.62
CA PHE A 136 -1.00 0.17 -0.52
C PHE A 136 -1.92 -0.66 -1.42
N VAL A 137 -1.63 -1.97 -1.57
CA VAL A 137 -2.28 -2.86 -2.55
C VAL A 137 -3.81 -2.90 -2.45
N LYS A 138 -4.38 -2.85 -1.24
CA LYS A 138 -5.84 -2.90 -1.04
C LYS A 138 -6.56 -1.58 -1.36
N CYS A 139 -5.82 -0.48 -1.57
CA CYS A 139 -6.40 0.83 -1.84
C CYS A 139 -6.86 0.93 -3.30
N THR A 140 -8.14 1.27 -3.51
CA THR A 140 -8.76 1.35 -4.83
C THR A 140 -8.59 2.71 -5.53
N ARG A 141 -8.13 3.75 -4.85
CA ARG A 141 -7.93 5.09 -5.45
C ARG A 141 -7.09 5.04 -6.73
N SER A 142 -5.98 4.31 -6.70
CA SER A 142 -5.09 4.14 -7.86
C SER A 142 -5.72 3.29 -8.97
N HIS A 143 -6.65 2.38 -8.66
CA HIS A 143 -7.45 1.70 -9.66
C HIS A 143 -8.32 2.70 -10.44
N ASN A 144 -9.06 3.55 -9.74
CA ASN A 144 -9.88 4.58 -10.36
C ASN A 144 -9.05 5.50 -11.27
N GLY A 145 -7.91 6.01 -10.79
CA GLY A 145 -7.03 6.85 -11.59
C GLY A 145 -6.52 6.15 -12.85
N ALA A 146 -6.11 4.89 -12.74
CA ALA A 146 -5.63 4.11 -13.88
C ALA A 146 -6.76 3.84 -14.91
N VAL A 147 -7.95 3.48 -14.44
CA VAL A 147 -9.14 3.30 -15.30
C VAL A 147 -9.47 4.60 -16.03
N TRP A 148 -9.46 5.74 -15.37
CA TRP A 148 -9.75 7.03 -15.98
C TRP A 148 -8.66 7.46 -16.96
N ALA A 149 -7.39 7.20 -16.69
CA ALA A 149 -6.32 7.41 -17.64
C ALA A 149 -6.55 6.57 -18.94
N LYS A 150 -6.93 5.28 -18.78
CA LYS A 150 -7.30 4.42 -19.92
C LYS A 150 -8.53 4.96 -20.67
N LYS A 151 -9.58 5.40 -19.97
CA LYS A 151 -10.78 6.02 -20.60
C LYS A 151 -10.46 7.30 -21.36
N LEU A 152 -9.44 8.06 -20.95
CA LEU A 152 -8.95 9.24 -21.64
C LEU A 152 -8.07 8.92 -22.85
N GLY A 153 -7.75 7.65 -23.10
CA GLY A 153 -7.04 7.19 -24.31
C GLY A 153 -5.55 6.92 -24.14
N TYR A 154 -4.99 7.10 -22.93
CA TYR A 154 -3.57 6.80 -22.69
C TYR A 154 -3.30 5.31 -22.84
N LYS A 155 -2.24 4.97 -23.59
CA LYS A 155 -1.95 3.57 -23.95
C LYS A 155 -1.09 2.87 -22.92
N ASN A 156 -0.09 3.56 -22.38
CA ASN A 156 0.92 3.01 -21.47
C ASN A 156 0.60 3.40 -20.01
N VAL A 157 -0.45 2.81 -19.45
CA VAL A 157 -0.89 3.07 -18.08
C VAL A 157 -0.49 1.93 -17.16
N TYR A 158 0.18 2.26 -16.09
CA TYR A 158 0.66 1.34 -15.07
C TYR A 158 0.10 1.73 -13.71
N ARG A 159 -0.31 0.75 -12.93
CA ARG A 159 -0.62 0.95 -11.51
C ARG A 159 0.55 0.44 -10.67
N PHE A 160 1.15 1.33 -9.89
CA PHE A 160 2.05 0.96 -8.82
C PHE A 160 1.22 0.55 -7.60
N SER A 161 0.82 -0.73 -7.56
CA SER A 161 -0.17 -1.24 -6.61
C SER A 161 0.31 -1.23 -5.17
N GLY A 162 1.61 -1.44 -4.91
CA GLY A 162 2.20 -1.38 -3.58
C GLY A 162 2.21 0.02 -2.98
N GLY A 163 2.18 1.04 -3.83
CA GLY A 163 2.07 2.45 -3.45
C GLY A 163 3.19 2.95 -2.55
N ILE A 164 2.90 4.04 -1.84
CA ILE A 164 3.92 4.68 -0.98
C ILE A 164 4.42 3.74 0.13
N PHE A 165 3.62 2.74 0.55
CA PHE A 165 4.07 1.79 1.57
C PHE A 165 5.13 0.85 1.03
N ALA A 166 4.97 0.32 -0.19
CA ALA A 166 6.00 -0.51 -0.83
C ALA A 166 7.25 0.30 -1.17
N TRP A 167 7.10 1.56 -1.61
CA TRP A 167 8.20 2.48 -1.86
C TRP A 167 9.08 2.67 -0.62
N LYS A 168 8.45 2.98 0.52
CA LYS A 168 9.14 3.10 1.81
C LYS A 168 9.70 1.76 2.30
N GLY A 169 8.98 0.65 2.07
CA GLY A 169 9.42 -0.69 2.42
C GLY A 169 10.69 -1.13 1.68
N ALA A 170 10.87 -0.64 0.45
CA ALA A 170 12.10 -0.82 -0.34
C ALA A 170 13.25 0.12 0.09
N GLY A 171 13.02 1.00 1.07
CA GLY A 171 14.03 1.95 1.57
C GLY A 171 14.29 3.13 0.64
N PHE A 172 13.40 3.42 -0.31
CA PHE A 172 13.57 4.54 -1.23
C PHE A 172 13.17 5.87 -0.59
N GLU A 173 13.89 6.93 -0.95
CA GLU A 173 13.61 8.29 -0.49
C GLU A 173 12.25 8.78 -0.98
N THR A 174 11.60 9.61 -0.14
CA THR A 174 10.31 10.23 -0.46
C THR A 174 10.46 11.75 -0.59
N GLY A 175 9.64 12.34 -1.46
CA GLY A 175 9.40 13.78 -1.45
C GLY A 175 8.47 14.16 -0.30
N GLU A 176 8.56 15.42 0.15
CA GLU A 176 7.64 16.07 1.11
C GLU A 176 7.43 17.52 0.70
N ILE A 177 6.27 18.08 1.02
CA ILE A 177 5.98 19.52 0.84
C ILE A 177 6.06 20.20 2.21
N LYS A 178 6.96 21.13 2.34
CA LYS A 178 7.17 21.93 3.59
C LYS A 178 6.20 23.08 3.69
#